data_9321b99b226f844d134d24d6e27b2f44
#
_entry.id   9321b99b226f844d134d24d6e27b2f44
#
_cell.length_a   1.000
_cell.length_b   1.000
_cell.length_c   1.000
_cell.angle_alpha   90.00
_cell.angle_beta   90.00
_cell.angle_gamma   90.00
#
_symmetry.space_group_name_H-M   'P 1'
#
loop_
_entity.id
_entity.type
_entity.pdbx_description
1 polymer ?
#
loop_
_entity_poly.entity_id
_entity_poly.type
_entity_poly.pdbx_seq_one_letter_code
_entity_poly.pdbx_strand_id
1 'polypeptide(L)'
;MEKKLSKATICVQGGWEPKNGESRVLPIYQSTTFKYDNTEEMADLFDLKKEGYFYTRLQNPTNDAVAKKIAALEGGVGAMLTSSGQAANFYAIFNICEAGDHIVASNEIYGGTYNLFGVTIKKLGIDCTFVNPEASEEEISKAFRPNTKALFGETISNPGCKVLDIEKFARIAHSHGVPIIVDNTFPTPINCRPFEWGADIVTHSTTKYMDGHATQVGGCVVDSGNFDWDAHADRYPGLTTPDESYHGLTYTKAFGKMAYMTKLVAQLMRDLGSIPSPHNAFLLNLGLETLHLRMARHCENAQKIAEFLEQDERVAWVHYSGLKNDEAHTLAEKYLPNGSCGVMAFGLKGTRETAVKFMDSLKLISIVTHVADARSCVLHPASHTHRQLSDEQLREAGVAPDLIRLSVGIEDVNDLLADIKQALNNI
;
A
#
# COMPACT_ATOMS: atom_id res chain seq x y z
N MET A 1 30.00 10.43 -8.37
CA MET A 1 28.68 10.16 -7.71
C MET A 1 27.62 10.43 -8.75
N GLU A 2 26.91 9.39 -9.20
CA GLU A 2 25.73 9.59 -10.03
C GLU A 2 24.70 10.44 -9.26
N LYS A 3 24.17 11.45 -9.92
CA LYS A 3 23.21 12.38 -9.33
C LYS A 3 21.90 11.63 -9.08
N LYS A 4 21.55 11.41 -7.82
CA LYS A 4 20.26 10.79 -7.46
C LYS A 4 19.10 11.64 -8.01
N LEU A 5 18.29 11.08 -8.90
CA LEU A 5 17.16 11.79 -9.51
C LEU A 5 16.10 12.13 -8.46
N SER A 6 15.38 13.24 -8.65
CA SER A 6 14.23 13.62 -7.84
C SER A 6 13.04 12.68 -8.11
N LYS A 7 12.12 12.57 -7.14
CA LYS A 7 10.88 11.78 -7.28
C LYS A 7 10.08 12.18 -8.53
N ALA A 8 9.96 13.48 -8.82
CA ALA A 8 9.27 13.99 -10.00
C ALA A 8 9.89 13.48 -11.31
N THR A 9 11.23 13.47 -11.40
CA THR A 9 11.94 12.93 -12.57
C THR A 9 11.76 11.42 -12.66
N ILE A 10 11.82 10.69 -11.53
CA ILE A 10 11.61 9.23 -11.52
C ILE A 10 10.18 8.89 -11.96
N CYS A 11 9.15 9.65 -11.55
CA CYS A 11 7.78 9.47 -12.03
C CYS A 11 7.71 9.42 -13.55
N VAL A 12 8.40 10.34 -14.23
CA VAL A 12 8.33 10.49 -15.69
C VAL A 12 9.31 9.57 -16.41
N GLN A 13 10.55 9.45 -15.94
CA GLN A 13 11.66 8.81 -16.68
C GLN A 13 12.09 7.45 -16.09
N GLY A 14 11.65 7.07 -14.88
CA GLY A 14 12.10 5.83 -14.23
C GLY A 14 11.56 4.57 -14.89
N GLY A 15 12.30 3.47 -14.75
CA GLY A 15 11.87 2.12 -15.07
C GLY A 15 12.03 1.70 -16.52
N TRP A 16 11.82 2.57 -17.49
CA TRP A 16 12.04 2.30 -18.92
C TRP A 16 13.16 3.18 -19.48
N GLU A 17 14.21 2.53 -19.98
CA GLU A 17 15.37 3.18 -20.58
C GLU A 17 15.54 2.68 -22.03
N PRO A 18 14.93 3.38 -23.02
CA PRO A 18 14.99 2.95 -24.41
C PRO A 18 16.40 3.09 -24.98
N LYS A 19 16.85 2.08 -25.72
CA LYS A 19 18.07 2.11 -26.50
C LYS A 19 17.86 2.84 -27.83
N ASN A 20 18.96 3.05 -28.57
CA ASN A 20 18.88 3.68 -29.87
C ASN A 20 17.95 2.93 -30.84
N GLY A 21 16.93 3.64 -31.34
CA GLY A 21 15.91 3.06 -32.23
C GLY A 21 14.74 2.33 -31.54
N GLU A 22 14.75 2.21 -30.21
CA GLU A 22 13.64 1.65 -29.47
C GLU A 22 12.52 2.67 -29.20
N SER A 23 11.36 2.19 -28.83
CA SER A 23 10.20 3.01 -28.48
C SER A 23 10.51 3.89 -27.26
N ARG A 24 10.26 5.21 -27.39
CA ARG A 24 10.36 6.14 -26.25
C ARG A 24 9.37 5.82 -25.14
N VAL A 25 8.16 5.40 -25.51
CA VAL A 25 7.12 4.97 -24.57
C VAL A 25 7.32 3.52 -24.21
N LEU A 26 7.09 3.14 -22.96
CA LEU A 26 7.14 1.75 -22.49
C LEU A 26 6.28 0.85 -23.39
N PRO A 27 6.84 -0.17 -24.07
CA PRO A 27 6.06 -1.10 -24.89
C PRO A 27 5.17 -2.02 -24.05
N ILE A 28 4.04 -2.44 -24.60
CA ILE A 28 3.21 -3.49 -24.01
C ILE A 28 3.62 -4.84 -24.58
N TYR A 29 4.32 -5.65 -23.79
CA TYR A 29 4.70 -7.01 -24.17
C TYR A 29 3.56 -7.98 -23.88
N GLN A 30 2.56 -8.02 -24.75
CA GLN A 30 1.40 -8.89 -24.63
C GLN A 30 1.75 -10.30 -25.16
N SER A 31 2.62 -10.99 -24.45
CA SER A 31 3.07 -12.34 -24.79
C SER A 31 3.06 -13.23 -23.53
N THR A 32 2.66 -14.49 -23.71
CA THR A 32 2.72 -15.51 -22.65
C THR A 32 4.15 -15.98 -22.42
N THR A 33 4.92 -16.18 -23.52
CA THR A 33 6.24 -16.80 -23.53
C THR A 33 7.21 -16.01 -24.40
N PHE A 34 8.50 -16.31 -24.25
CA PHE A 34 9.58 -15.67 -25.00
C PHE A 34 10.45 -16.75 -25.65
N LYS A 35 10.98 -16.46 -26.87
CA LYS A 35 11.77 -17.38 -27.66
C LYS A 35 13.25 -17.29 -27.29
N TYR A 36 13.91 -18.42 -27.20
CA TYR A 36 15.36 -18.55 -27.05
C TYR A 36 15.93 -19.41 -28.20
N ASP A 37 17.23 -19.22 -28.48
CA ASP A 37 17.87 -19.89 -29.62
C ASP A 37 18.35 -21.30 -29.27
N ASN A 38 18.61 -21.59 -28.00
CA ASN A 38 19.06 -22.89 -27.54
C ASN A 38 18.51 -23.26 -26.16
N THR A 39 18.62 -24.55 -25.82
CA THR A 39 18.08 -25.12 -24.59
C THR A 39 18.89 -24.75 -23.34
N GLU A 40 20.18 -24.45 -23.49
CA GLU A 40 21.07 -24.09 -22.37
C GLU A 40 20.72 -22.71 -21.82
N GLU A 41 20.48 -21.73 -22.70
CA GLU A 41 20.02 -20.40 -22.29
C GLU A 41 18.69 -20.46 -21.52
N MET A 42 17.77 -21.30 -21.96
CA MET A 42 16.49 -21.50 -21.26
C MET A 42 16.73 -22.18 -19.90
N ALA A 43 17.59 -23.20 -19.81
CA ALA A 43 17.90 -23.88 -18.55
C ALA A 43 18.52 -22.92 -17.52
N ASP A 44 19.43 -22.04 -17.94
CA ASP A 44 20.05 -21.04 -17.07
C ASP A 44 19.05 -20.07 -16.44
N LEU A 45 17.96 -19.75 -17.14
CA LEU A 45 16.87 -18.93 -16.57
C LEU A 45 16.08 -19.69 -15.50
N PHE A 46 15.75 -20.97 -15.75
CA PHE A 46 15.07 -21.82 -14.77
C PHE A 46 15.91 -22.08 -13.53
N ASP A 47 17.24 -22.15 -13.70
CA ASP A 47 18.20 -22.33 -12.60
C ASP A 47 18.53 -21.02 -11.87
N LEU A 48 17.92 -19.89 -12.23
CA LEU A 48 18.20 -18.54 -11.72
C LEU A 48 19.67 -18.10 -11.88
N LYS A 49 20.41 -18.68 -12.85
CA LYS A 49 21.79 -18.31 -13.18
C LYS A 49 21.89 -17.08 -14.07
N LYS A 50 20.80 -16.75 -14.76
CA LYS A 50 20.69 -15.65 -15.71
C LYS A 50 19.39 -14.89 -15.49
N GLU A 51 19.42 -13.58 -15.68
CA GLU A 51 18.20 -12.76 -15.77
C GLU A 51 17.58 -12.84 -17.15
N GLY A 52 16.25 -12.84 -17.22
CA GLY A 52 15.53 -12.85 -18.49
C GLY A 52 14.07 -13.24 -18.34
N TYR A 53 13.36 -13.20 -19.46
CA TYR A 53 11.93 -13.46 -19.51
C TYR A 53 11.67 -14.76 -20.25
N PHE A 54 10.95 -15.69 -19.66
CA PHE A 54 10.54 -16.93 -20.32
C PHE A 54 9.03 -17.18 -20.24
N TYR A 55 8.39 -16.69 -19.19
CA TYR A 55 6.96 -16.84 -18.99
C TYR A 55 6.37 -15.67 -18.21
N THR A 56 5.34 -15.02 -18.78
CA THR A 56 4.77 -13.76 -18.23
C THR A 56 4.21 -13.90 -16.81
N ARG A 57 3.76 -15.08 -16.38
CA ARG A 57 3.30 -15.29 -15.00
C ARG A 57 4.35 -14.96 -13.95
N LEU A 58 5.62 -15.22 -14.24
CA LEU A 58 6.73 -14.88 -13.33
C LEU A 58 7.16 -13.42 -13.54
N GLN A 59 7.50 -13.10 -14.79
CA GLN A 59 8.05 -11.79 -15.16
C GLN A 59 7.67 -11.41 -16.59
N ASN A 60 7.49 -10.10 -16.80
CA ASN A 60 7.19 -9.53 -18.11
C ASN A 60 7.90 -8.18 -18.24
N PRO A 61 8.51 -7.85 -19.38
CA PRO A 61 9.25 -6.60 -19.55
C PRO A 61 8.47 -5.33 -19.19
N THR A 62 7.17 -5.27 -19.52
CA THR A 62 6.30 -4.14 -19.18
C THR A 62 6.09 -4.04 -17.68
N ASN A 63 5.76 -5.17 -17.03
CA ASN A 63 5.51 -5.21 -15.58
C ASN A 63 6.78 -4.86 -14.80
N ASP A 64 7.93 -5.37 -15.21
CA ASP A 64 9.20 -5.14 -14.54
C ASP A 64 9.68 -3.69 -14.67
N ALA A 65 9.44 -3.05 -15.82
CA ALA A 65 9.74 -1.63 -15.98
C ALA A 65 8.94 -0.77 -14.99
N VAL A 66 7.67 -1.09 -14.79
CA VAL A 66 6.80 -0.38 -13.82
C VAL A 66 7.20 -0.72 -12.39
N ALA A 67 7.50 -1.98 -12.08
CA ALA A 67 8.01 -2.39 -10.77
C ALA A 67 9.31 -1.66 -10.41
N LYS A 68 10.28 -1.58 -11.35
CA LYS A 68 11.53 -0.82 -11.18
C LYS A 68 11.28 0.67 -10.92
N LYS A 69 10.30 1.29 -11.60
CA LYS A 69 9.89 2.67 -11.33
C LYS A 69 9.40 2.84 -9.90
N ILE A 70 8.52 1.95 -9.42
CA ILE A 70 7.98 2.02 -8.06
C ILE A 70 9.09 1.77 -7.03
N ALA A 71 9.97 0.78 -7.24
CA ALA A 71 11.14 0.55 -6.39
C ALA A 71 12.03 1.80 -6.27
N ALA A 72 12.32 2.47 -7.39
CA ALA A 72 13.09 3.71 -7.39
C ALA A 72 12.37 4.87 -6.67
N LEU A 73 11.05 4.97 -6.79
CA LEU A 73 10.23 5.97 -6.09
C LEU A 73 10.26 5.75 -4.58
N GLU A 74 10.13 4.52 -4.11
CA GLU A 74 10.22 4.17 -2.68
C GLU A 74 11.67 4.20 -2.16
N GLY A 75 12.66 3.99 -3.02
CA GLY A 75 14.06 3.86 -2.65
C GLY A 75 14.44 2.43 -2.23
N GLY A 76 13.68 1.43 -2.69
CA GLY A 76 13.94 0.01 -2.47
C GLY A 76 14.92 -0.60 -3.47
N VAL A 77 15.41 -1.82 -3.17
CA VAL A 77 16.31 -2.58 -4.04
C VAL A 77 15.58 -3.31 -5.16
N GLY A 78 14.29 -3.61 -4.96
CA GLY A 78 13.45 -4.29 -5.94
C GLY A 78 11.97 -4.18 -5.61
N ALA A 79 11.14 -4.45 -6.61
CA ALA A 79 9.68 -4.51 -6.45
C ALA A 79 9.06 -5.58 -7.36
N MET A 80 7.86 -6.01 -7.00
CA MET A 80 7.05 -6.95 -7.78
C MET A 80 5.60 -6.45 -7.84
N LEU A 81 5.04 -6.35 -9.05
CA LEU A 81 3.63 -6.05 -9.24
C LEU A 81 2.75 -7.27 -8.94
N THR A 82 1.59 -7.03 -8.36
CA THR A 82 0.56 -8.03 -8.08
C THR A 82 -0.79 -7.60 -8.65
N SER A 83 -1.72 -8.55 -8.78
CA SER A 83 -3.06 -8.31 -9.33
C SER A 83 -3.97 -7.46 -8.43
N SER A 84 -3.59 -7.22 -7.17
CA SER A 84 -4.31 -6.37 -6.22
C SER A 84 -3.44 -6.01 -5.02
N GLY A 85 -3.80 -4.95 -4.26
CA GLY A 85 -3.16 -4.64 -2.99
C GLY A 85 -3.29 -5.76 -1.95
N GLN A 86 -4.42 -6.48 -1.93
CA GLN A 86 -4.59 -7.64 -1.06
C GLN A 86 -3.64 -8.80 -1.42
N ALA A 87 -3.38 -9.02 -2.70
CA ALA A 87 -2.36 -9.97 -3.13
C ALA A 87 -0.95 -9.51 -2.69
N ALA A 88 -0.66 -8.20 -2.74
CA ALA A 88 0.60 -7.66 -2.25
C ALA A 88 0.77 -7.92 -0.75
N ASN A 89 -0.23 -7.60 0.08
CA ASN A 89 -0.20 -7.84 1.52
C ASN A 89 -0.09 -9.34 1.86
N PHE A 90 -0.84 -10.19 1.14
CA PHE A 90 -0.75 -11.64 1.29
C PHE A 90 0.65 -12.16 0.95
N TYR A 91 1.21 -11.78 -0.19
CA TYR A 91 2.53 -12.24 -0.62
C TYR A 91 3.65 -11.73 0.28
N ALA A 92 3.56 -10.49 0.77
CA ALA A 92 4.55 -9.94 1.68
C ALA A 92 4.67 -10.78 2.96
N ILE A 93 3.55 -11.24 3.50
CA ILE A 93 3.50 -12.11 4.68
C ILE A 93 3.87 -13.56 4.33
N PHE A 94 3.24 -14.13 3.30
CA PHE A 94 3.37 -15.55 2.98
C PHE A 94 4.78 -15.92 2.47
N ASN A 95 5.56 -14.94 2.00
CA ASN A 95 6.96 -15.15 1.60
C ASN A 95 7.88 -15.55 2.77
N ILE A 96 7.50 -15.20 4.00
CA ILE A 96 8.32 -15.39 5.22
C ILE A 96 7.59 -16.16 6.33
N CYS A 97 6.32 -16.50 6.12
CA CYS A 97 5.53 -17.28 7.07
C CYS A 97 5.16 -18.64 6.52
N GLU A 98 5.10 -19.62 7.41
CA GLU A 98 4.65 -20.98 7.16
C GLU A 98 3.52 -21.36 8.13
N ALA A 99 2.95 -22.55 7.99
CA ALA A 99 1.96 -23.06 8.94
C ALA A 99 2.57 -23.19 10.35
N GLY A 100 1.91 -22.64 11.33
CA GLY A 100 2.38 -22.54 12.72
C GLY A 100 3.04 -21.21 13.06
N ASP A 101 3.22 -20.31 12.11
CA ASP A 101 3.79 -18.98 12.33
C ASP A 101 2.75 -17.96 12.81
N HIS A 102 3.24 -16.82 13.25
CA HIS A 102 2.46 -15.73 13.81
C HIS A 102 2.94 -14.40 13.28
N ILE A 103 2.01 -13.44 13.12
CA ILE A 103 2.30 -12.02 12.85
C ILE A 103 1.65 -11.13 13.89
N VAL A 104 2.21 -9.95 14.09
CA VAL A 104 1.58 -8.84 14.80
C VAL A 104 1.15 -7.80 13.79
N ALA A 105 -0.04 -7.25 13.91
CA ALA A 105 -0.54 -6.21 13.02
C ALA A 105 -1.24 -5.09 13.80
N SER A 106 -1.15 -3.86 13.31
CA SER A 106 -1.99 -2.76 13.79
C SER A 106 -3.47 -3.11 13.57
N ASN A 107 -4.34 -2.76 14.51
CA ASN A 107 -5.79 -2.82 14.31
C ASN A 107 -6.34 -1.65 13.47
N GLU A 108 -5.55 -0.59 13.32
CA GLU A 108 -5.84 0.60 12.49
C GLU A 108 -5.30 0.38 11.06
N ILE A 109 -5.93 -0.54 10.32
CA ILE A 109 -5.59 -0.89 8.93
C ILE A 109 -6.87 -1.08 8.10
N TYR A 110 -6.73 -1.13 6.79
CA TYR A 110 -7.84 -1.39 5.88
C TYR A 110 -8.62 -2.66 6.27
N GLY A 111 -9.94 -2.56 6.35
CA GLY A 111 -10.81 -3.65 6.81
C GLY A 111 -10.66 -4.97 6.04
N GLY A 112 -10.32 -4.90 4.73
CA GLY A 112 -9.99 -6.09 3.94
C GLY A 112 -8.72 -6.78 4.41
N THR A 113 -7.68 -6.02 4.79
CA THR A 113 -6.42 -6.53 5.33
C THR A 113 -6.61 -7.07 6.75
N TYR A 114 -7.43 -6.39 7.56
CA TYR A 114 -7.83 -6.87 8.88
C TYR A 114 -8.49 -8.26 8.79
N ASN A 115 -9.44 -8.43 7.86
CA ASN A 115 -10.08 -9.73 7.62
C ASN A 115 -9.10 -10.76 7.02
N LEU A 116 -8.20 -10.35 6.12
CA LEU A 116 -7.18 -11.23 5.57
C LEU A 116 -6.35 -11.86 6.70
N PHE A 117 -5.85 -11.04 7.62
CA PHE A 117 -4.98 -11.48 8.72
C PHE A 117 -5.74 -12.15 9.85
N GLY A 118 -6.91 -11.63 10.22
CA GLY A 118 -7.71 -12.16 11.33
C GLY A 118 -8.44 -13.47 11.03
N VAL A 119 -8.75 -13.73 9.76
CA VAL A 119 -9.62 -14.86 9.35
C VAL A 119 -8.97 -15.71 8.26
N THR A 120 -8.55 -15.09 7.15
CA THR A 120 -8.22 -15.86 5.94
C THR A 120 -6.90 -16.62 6.08
N ILE A 121 -5.82 -15.97 6.57
CA ILE A 121 -4.51 -16.64 6.72
C ILE A 121 -4.50 -17.73 7.79
N LYS A 122 -5.46 -17.72 8.73
CA LYS A 122 -5.63 -18.82 9.71
C LYS A 122 -5.91 -20.16 9.02
N LYS A 123 -6.54 -20.15 7.84
CA LYS A 123 -6.75 -21.36 7.03
C LYS A 123 -5.44 -21.96 6.52
N LEU A 124 -4.38 -21.16 6.49
CA LEU A 124 -3.01 -21.57 6.14
C LEU A 124 -2.16 -21.88 7.37
N GLY A 125 -2.77 -21.87 8.57
CA GLY A 125 -2.09 -22.11 9.83
C GLY A 125 -1.27 -20.93 10.34
N ILE A 126 -1.47 -19.71 9.82
CA ILE A 126 -0.78 -18.50 10.26
C ILE A 126 -1.70 -17.72 11.20
N ASP A 127 -1.24 -17.42 12.41
CA ASP A 127 -1.97 -16.62 13.39
C ASP A 127 -1.63 -15.12 13.30
N CYS A 128 -2.57 -14.28 13.74
CA CYS A 128 -2.37 -12.84 13.87
C CYS A 128 -2.86 -12.32 15.22
N THR A 129 -2.06 -11.48 15.87
CA THR A 129 -2.47 -10.64 17.01
C THR A 129 -2.53 -9.18 16.58
N PHE A 130 -3.70 -8.57 16.75
CA PHE A 130 -3.87 -7.14 16.48
C PHE A 130 -3.52 -6.31 17.73
N VAL A 131 -2.87 -5.17 17.50
CA VAL A 131 -2.44 -4.23 18.55
C VAL A 131 -2.93 -2.81 18.24
N ASN A 132 -3.21 -2.04 19.27
CA ASN A 132 -3.46 -0.61 19.10
C ASN A 132 -2.12 0.10 18.79
N PRO A 133 -1.97 0.80 17.65
CA PRO A 133 -0.72 1.49 17.32
C PRO A 133 -0.38 2.64 18.27
N GLU A 134 -1.34 3.15 19.03
CA GLU A 134 -1.14 4.20 20.03
C GLU A 134 -0.67 3.65 21.38
N ALA A 135 -0.81 2.33 21.62
CA ALA A 135 -0.35 1.70 22.86
C ALA A 135 1.16 1.89 23.08
N SER A 136 1.61 1.72 24.32
CA SER A 136 3.03 1.81 24.64
C SER A 136 3.86 0.74 23.92
N GLU A 137 5.16 0.99 23.73
CA GLU A 137 6.08 0.01 23.13
C GLU A 137 6.08 -1.31 23.91
N GLU A 138 5.98 -1.23 25.25
CA GLU A 138 5.90 -2.40 26.10
C GLU A 138 4.63 -3.22 25.88
N GLU A 139 3.48 -2.56 25.72
CA GLU A 139 2.20 -3.25 25.44
C GLU A 139 2.19 -3.91 24.08
N ILE A 140 2.69 -3.23 23.04
CA ILE A 140 2.81 -3.80 21.69
C ILE A 140 3.78 -5.00 21.72
N SER A 141 4.90 -4.90 22.44
CA SER A 141 5.88 -5.98 22.57
C SER A 141 5.32 -7.25 23.20
N LYS A 142 4.32 -7.14 24.10
CA LYS A 142 3.65 -8.31 24.71
C LYS A 142 2.89 -9.17 23.70
N ALA A 143 2.55 -8.63 22.51
CA ALA A 143 1.88 -9.38 21.45
C ALA A 143 2.84 -10.33 20.68
N PHE A 144 4.15 -10.14 20.81
CA PHE A 144 5.14 -10.95 20.11
C PHE A 144 5.31 -12.33 20.77
N ARG A 145 5.44 -13.34 19.95
CA ARG A 145 5.64 -14.75 20.31
C ARG A 145 6.97 -15.25 19.73
N PRO A 146 7.53 -16.35 20.18
CA PRO A 146 8.76 -16.93 19.60
C PRO A 146 8.65 -17.18 18.09
N ASN A 147 7.46 -17.53 17.59
CA ASN A 147 7.14 -17.79 16.19
C ASN A 147 6.61 -16.57 15.42
N THR A 148 6.70 -15.36 15.97
CA THR A 148 6.33 -14.13 15.24
C THR A 148 7.33 -13.86 14.13
N LYS A 149 6.82 -13.57 12.91
CA LYS A 149 7.62 -13.38 11.69
C LYS A 149 7.60 -11.94 11.16
N ALA A 150 6.62 -11.13 11.49
CA ALA A 150 6.51 -9.76 11.02
C ALA A 150 5.66 -8.89 11.95
N LEU A 151 5.90 -7.58 11.89
CA LEU A 151 4.99 -6.54 12.35
C LEU A 151 4.43 -5.80 11.14
N PHE A 152 3.10 -5.65 11.06
CA PHE A 152 2.43 -4.98 9.94
C PHE A 152 1.71 -3.71 10.39
N GLY A 153 1.79 -2.65 9.59
CA GLY A 153 1.05 -1.41 9.79
C GLY A 153 0.67 -0.73 8.46
N GLU A 154 -0.15 0.31 8.54
CA GLU A 154 -0.55 1.14 7.40
C GLU A 154 -0.19 2.59 7.71
N THR A 155 0.50 3.27 6.80
CA THR A 155 1.04 4.64 7.04
C THR A 155 -0.07 5.62 7.40
N ILE A 156 -1.19 5.60 6.67
CA ILE A 156 -2.42 6.34 6.99
C ILE A 156 -3.57 5.36 6.95
N SER A 157 -4.23 5.15 8.08
CA SER A 157 -5.28 4.15 8.24
C SER A 157 -6.56 4.48 7.45
N ASN A 158 -7.31 3.45 7.08
CA ASN A 158 -8.58 3.54 6.39
C ASN A 158 -9.68 2.76 7.13
N PRO A 159 -10.76 3.40 7.63
CA PRO A 159 -11.20 4.76 7.31
C PRO A 159 -10.77 5.86 8.29
N GLY A 160 -10.08 5.52 9.41
CA GLY A 160 -9.83 6.45 10.51
C GLY A 160 -8.88 7.60 10.23
N CYS A 161 -8.10 7.56 9.14
CA CYS A 161 -7.12 8.57 8.74
C CYS A 161 -6.01 8.85 9.78
N LYS A 162 -5.77 7.93 10.71
CA LYS A 162 -4.68 8.00 11.69
C LYS A 162 -3.34 7.76 11.02
N VAL A 163 -2.28 8.41 11.54
CA VAL A 163 -0.90 8.25 11.04
C VAL A 163 -0.12 7.32 11.95
N LEU A 164 0.51 6.31 11.36
CA LEU A 164 1.36 5.35 12.08
C LEU A 164 2.69 6.01 12.50
N ASP A 165 3.10 5.81 13.75
CA ASP A 165 4.49 6.08 14.16
C ASP A 165 5.41 4.96 13.65
N ILE A 166 5.92 5.17 12.41
CA ILE A 166 6.71 4.16 11.68
C ILE A 166 7.99 3.82 12.45
N GLU A 167 8.70 4.81 12.98
CA GLU A 167 9.95 4.55 13.73
C GLU A 167 9.70 3.78 15.02
N LYS A 168 8.60 4.05 15.73
CA LYS A 168 8.20 3.27 16.90
C LYS A 168 7.98 1.81 16.53
N PHE A 169 7.21 1.55 15.47
CA PHE A 169 6.94 0.21 14.99
C PHE A 169 8.22 -0.48 14.51
N ALA A 170 9.11 0.23 13.81
CA ALA A 170 10.40 -0.29 13.37
C ALA A 170 11.28 -0.70 14.56
N ARG A 171 11.41 0.16 15.58
CA ARG A 171 12.18 -0.18 16.80
C ARG A 171 11.64 -1.42 17.49
N ILE A 172 10.32 -1.54 17.63
CA ILE A 172 9.68 -2.71 18.25
C ILE A 172 9.97 -3.96 17.41
N ALA A 173 9.68 -3.93 16.12
CA ALA A 173 9.89 -5.08 15.22
C ALA A 173 11.35 -5.56 15.27
N HIS A 174 12.30 -4.65 15.09
CA HIS A 174 13.73 -4.98 15.08
C HIS A 174 14.23 -5.47 16.45
N SER A 175 13.70 -4.97 17.58
CA SER A 175 14.03 -5.49 18.91
C SER A 175 13.62 -6.95 19.11
N HIS A 176 12.62 -7.41 18.37
CA HIS A 176 12.17 -8.80 18.33
C HIS A 176 12.77 -9.62 17.18
N GLY A 177 13.69 -9.04 16.38
CA GLY A 177 14.33 -9.68 15.23
C GLY A 177 13.37 -10.03 14.09
N VAL A 178 12.35 -9.21 13.86
CA VAL A 178 11.40 -9.37 12.77
C VAL A 178 11.33 -8.10 11.90
N PRO A 179 11.03 -8.22 10.58
CA PRO A 179 10.84 -7.06 9.73
C PRO A 179 9.52 -6.34 10.04
N ILE A 180 9.50 -5.05 9.75
CA ILE A 180 8.27 -4.27 9.65
C ILE A 180 7.82 -4.16 8.20
N ILE A 181 6.54 -4.44 7.96
CA ILE A 181 5.86 -4.31 6.67
C ILE A 181 4.87 -3.16 6.78
N VAL A 182 4.95 -2.19 5.86
CA VAL A 182 4.09 -1.00 5.89
C VAL A 182 3.32 -0.88 4.59
N ASP A 183 1.99 -0.86 4.67
CA ASP A 183 1.14 -0.47 3.54
C ASP A 183 1.17 1.06 3.39
N ASN A 184 1.78 1.54 2.30
CA ASN A 184 1.98 2.97 2.02
C ASN A 184 1.05 3.49 0.91
N THR A 185 -0.13 2.89 0.78
CA THR A 185 -1.06 3.17 -0.32
C THR A 185 -1.50 4.63 -0.39
N PHE A 186 -1.87 5.26 0.74
CA PHE A 186 -2.44 6.61 0.73
C PHE A 186 -1.38 7.70 0.55
N PRO A 187 -0.27 7.72 1.29
CA PRO A 187 0.76 8.75 1.08
C PRO A 187 1.46 8.62 -0.25
N THR A 188 1.57 7.41 -0.80
CA THR A 188 2.45 7.08 -1.92
C THR A 188 3.91 7.44 -1.63
N PRO A 189 4.89 7.01 -2.41
CA PRO A 189 6.28 7.43 -2.21
C PRO A 189 6.52 8.94 -2.40
N ILE A 190 5.52 9.68 -2.91
CA ILE A 190 5.62 11.13 -3.05
C ILE A 190 5.61 11.81 -1.68
N ASN A 191 4.67 11.44 -0.83
CA ASN A 191 4.48 12.09 0.47
C ASN A 191 5.22 11.37 1.60
N CYS A 192 5.34 10.04 1.55
CA CYS A 192 6.08 9.25 2.53
C CYS A 192 6.94 8.19 1.85
N ARG A 193 8.14 7.96 2.39
CA ARG A 193 8.99 6.81 2.10
C ARG A 193 9.25 6.06 3.40
N PRO A 194 8.51 5.01 3.73
CA PRO A 194 8.65 4.30 4.99
C PRO A 194 10.05 3.74 5.24
N PHE A 195 10.82 3.44 4.18
CA PHE A 195 12.22 3.00 4.31
C PHE A 195 13.14 4.03 4.96
N GLU A 196 12.86 5.32 4.80
CA GLU A 196 13.62 6.40 5.45
C GLU A 196 13.39 6.42 6.97
N TRP A 197 12.37 5.71 7.46
CA TRP A 197 11.94 5.63 8.85
C TRP A 197 12.06 4.23 9.46
N GLY A 198 12.79 3.34 8.79
CA GLY A 198 13.13 2.01 9.29
C GLY A 198 12.20 0.88 8.84
N ALA A 199 11.26 1.11 7.93
CA ALA A 199 10.50 0.02 7.33
C ALA A 199 11.42 -0.88 6.47
N ASP A 200 11.09 -2.18 6.42
CA ASP A 200 11.86 -3.17 5.68
C ASP A 200 11.18 -3.53 4.37
N ILE A 201 9.86 -3.68 4.40
CA ILE A 201 9.04 -4.03 3.25
C ILE A 201 7.89 -3.03 3.17
N VAL A 202 7.57 -2.59 1.96
CA VAL A 202 6.43 -1.72 1.67
C VAL A 202 5.48 -2.40 0.72
N THR A 203 4.19 -2.29 1.00
CA THR A 203 3.12 -2.74 0.10
C THR A 203 2.29 -1.56 -0.39
N HIS A 204 1.67 -1.74 -1.55
CA HIS A 204 0.74 -0.78 -2.12
C HIS A 204 -0.45 -1.45 -2.78
N SER A 205 -1.62 -0.86 -2.62
CA SER A 205 -2.69 -1.01 -3.61
C SER A 205 -2.46 0.01 -4.73
N THR A 206 -1.86 -0.42 -5.84
CA THR A 206 -1.63 0.46 -6.99
C THR A 206 -2.92 0.90 -7.67
N THR A 207 -4.04 0.26 -7.33
CA THR A 207 -5.43 0.63 -7.68
C THR A 207 -5.78 2.08 -7.33
N LYS A 208 -5.10 2.65 -6.32
CA LYS A 208 -5.42 3.95 -5.70
C LYS A 208 -4.67 5.09 -6.39
N TYR A 209 -4.07 6.01 -5.65
CA TYR A 209 -3.38 7.17 -6.22
C TYR A 209 -2.32 6.85 -7.28
N MET A 210 -1.66 5.69 -7.21
CA MET A 210 -0.64 5.34 -8.21
C MET A 210 -1.25 5.22 -9.61
N ASP A 211 -2.37 4.51 -9.78
CA ASP A 211 -3.19 4.55 -11.01
C ASP A 211 -3.87 5.90 -11.16
N GLY A 212 -4.60 6.33 -10.13
CA GLY A 212 -5.24 7.63 -9.98
C GLY A 212 -6.42 7.89 -10.90
N HIS A 213 -6.86 6.91 -11.68
CA HIS A 213 -7.91 7.04 -12.69
C HIS A 213 -9.03 6.01 -12.53
N ALA A 214 -8.91 5.10 -11.55
CA ALA A 214 -9.82 3.97 -11.31
C ALA A 214 -9.95 3.04 -12.55
N THR A 215 -8.85 2.88 -13.31
CA THR A 215 -8.85 2.14 -14.59
C THR A 215 -8.35 0.70 -14.44
N GLN A 216 -7.62 0.39 -13.38
CA GLN A 216 -7.08 -0.95 -13.13
C GLN A 216 -7.06 -1.30 -11.64
N VAL A 217 -7.11 -2.58 -11.34
CA VAL A 217 -6.84 -3.13 -10.02
C VAL A 217 -5.43 -3.71 -10.02
N GLY A 218 -4.64 -3.35 -9.01
CA GLY A 218 -3.28 -3.85 -8.90
C GLY A 218 -2.68 -3.62 -7.52
N GLY A 219 -1.51 -4.17 -7.29
CA GLY A 219 -0.71 -4.01 -6.09
C GLY A 219 0.77 -4.05 -6.40
N CYS A 220 1.58 -3.79 -5.38
CA CYS A 220 3.03 -3.87 -5.46
C CYS A 220 3.62 -4.21 -4.10
N VAL A 221 4.65 -5.04 -4.10
CA VAL A 221 5.54 -5.27 -2.95
C VAL A 221 6.89 -4.68 -3.28
N VAL A 222 7.47 -3.92 -2.36
CA VAL A 222 8.80 -3.30 -2.49
C VAL A 222 9.66 -3.73 -1.30
N ASP A 223 10.89 -4.11 -1.57
CA ASP A 223 11.86 -4.50 -0.55
C ASP A 223 12.95 -3.42 -0.41
N SER A 224 13.27 -3.03 0.82
CA SER A 224 14.38 -2.13 1.12
C SER A 224 15.75 -2.79 0.90
N GLY A 225 15.83 -4.11 1.06
CA GLY A 225 17.08 -4.89 1.11
C GLY A 225 17.90 -4.61 2.38
N ASN A 226 17.30 -4.04 3.44
CA ASN A 226 18.03 -3.65 4.66
C ASN A 226 17.86 -4.64 5.81
N PHE A 227 16.82 -5.47 5.81
CA PHE A 227 16.64 -6.46 6.87
C PHE A 227 17.69 -7.58 6.74
N ASP A 228 18.40 -7.85 7.81
CA ASP A 228 19.45 -8.89 7.85
C ASP A 228 18.83 -10.27 8.14
N TRP A 229 18.44 -10.97 7.07
CA TRP A 229 17.85 -12.30 7.17
C TRP A 229 18.80 -13.34 7.76
N ASP A 230 20.12 -13.23 7.48
CA ASP A 230 21.13 -14.15 7.99
C ASP A 230 21.37 -13.98 9.50
N ALA A 231 21.25 -12.77 10.04
CA ALA A 231 21.30 -12.52 11.48
C ALA A 231 20.15 -13.21 12.25
N HIS A 232 19.05 -13.54 11.55
CA HIS A 232 17.86 -14.18 12.10
C HIS A 232 17.53 -15.50 11.37
N ALA A 233 18.57 -16.24 10.93
CA ALA A 233 18.46 -17.40 10.05
C ALA A 233 17.48 -18.46 10.56
N ASP A 234 17.51 -18.79 11.84
CA ASP A 234 16.61 -19.78 12.46
C ASP A 234 15.13 -19.38 12.35
N ARG A 235 14.86 -18.09 12.24
CA ARG A 235 13.50 -17.57 12.11
C ARG A 235 12.99 -17.62 10.67
N TYR A 236 13.90 -17.48 9.68
CA TYR A 236 13.55 -17.39 8.25
C TYR A 236 14.23 -18.49 7.42
N PRO A 237 14.01 -19.80 7.74
CA PRO A 237 14.66 -20.90 7.03
C PRO A 237 14.36 -20.90 5.53
N GLY A 238 13.16 -20.46 5.10
CA GLY A 238 12.82 -20.39 3.67
C GLY A 238 13.68 -19.41 2.84
N LEU A 239 14.49 -18.54 3.47
CA LEU A 239 15.44 -17.66 2.80
C LEU A 239 16.89 -18.05 3.03
N THR A 240 17.20 -18.69 4.18
CA THR A 240 18.54 -18.87 4.72
C THR A 240 19.03 -20.31 4.66
N THR A 241 18.16 -21.27 4.31
CA THR A 241 18.51 -22.69 4.12
C THR A 241 18.33 -23.10 2.66
N PRO A 242 18.91 -24.24 2.23
CA PRO A 242 18.75 -24.76 0.87
C PRO A 242 17.29 -25.01 0.49
N ASP A 243 16.84 -24.43 -0.64
CA ASP A 243 15.51 -24.64 -1.21
C ASP A 243 15.49 -25.87 -2.14
N GLU A 244 14.68 -26.86 -1.81
CA GLU A 244 14.54 -28.10 -2.60
C GLU A 244 14.00 -27.84 -4.02
N SER A 245 13.17 -26.81 -4.21
CA SER A 245 12.59 -26.46 -5.52
C SER A 245 13.59 -25.85 -6.48
N TYR A 246 14.77 -25.42 -5.98
CA TYR A 246 15.86 -24.82 -6.75
C TYR A 246 17.20 -25.52 -6.49
N HIS A 247 17.23 -26.86 -6.49
CA HIS A 247 18.45 -27.68 -6.39
C HIS A 247 19.34 -27.35 -5.18
N GLY A 248 18.74 -26.94 -4.07
CA GLY A 248 19.47 -26.61 -2.85
C GLY A 248 20.06 -25.19 -2.83
N LEU A 249 19.55 -24.28 -3.67
CA LEU A 249 19.90 -22.87 -3.64
C LEU A 249 19.49 -22.24 -2.31
N THR A 250 20.35 -21.41 -1.71
CA THR A 250 20.03 -20.58 -0.54
C THR A 250 19.91 -19.13 -1.00
N TYR A 251 18.72 -18.53 -0.86
CA TYR A 251 18.43 -17.20 -1.44
C TYR A 251 19.35 -16.12 -0.88
N THR A 252 19.61 -16.06 0.44
CA THR A 252 20.49 -15.04 1.04
C THR A 252 21.92 -15.15 0.53
N LYS A 253 22.42 -16.38 0.27
CA LYS A 253 23.78 -16.60 -0.25
C LYS A 253 23.90 -16.27 -1.73
N ALA A 254 22.86 -16.58 -2.52
CA ALA A 254 22.89 -16.39 -3.97
C ALA A 254 22.58 -14.94 -4.38
N PHE A 255 21.68 -14.26 -3.68
CA PHE A 255 21.11 -12.97 -4.12
C PHE A 255 21.31 -11.83 -3.10
N GLY A 256 21.88 -12.10 -1.93
CA GLY A 256 22.16 -11.06 -0.92
C GLY A 256 20.93 -10.21 -0.63
N LYS A 257 21.00 -8.91 -0.86
CA LYS A 257 19.90 -7.96 -0.63
C LYS A 257 18.64 -8.22 -1.46
N MET A 258 18.73 -8.95 -2.56
CA MET A 258 17.59 -9.32 -3.40
C MET A 258 16.95 -10.66 -2.99
N ALA A 259 17.42 -11.32 -1.93
CA ALA A 259 16.96 -12.65 -1.52
C ALA A 259 15.43 -12.72 -1.34
N TYR A 260 14.87 -11.79 -0.58
CA TYR A 260 13.43 -11.73 -0.34
C TYR A 260 12.63 -11.53 -1.63
N MET A 261 13.06 -10.59 -2.48
CA MET A 261 12.37 -10.30 -3.74
C MET A 261 12.52 -11.43 -4.75
N THR A 262 13.70 -12.05 -4.83
CA THR A 262 13.92 -13.20 -5.73
C THR A 262 13.04 -14.38 -5.35
N LYS A 263 12.97 -14.75 -4.06
CA LYS A 263 12.08 -15.81 -3.58
C LYS A 263 10.60 -15.48 -3.88
N LEU A 264 10.20 -14.24 -3.65
CA LEU A 264 8.82 -13.79 -3.90
C LEU A 264 8.42 -14.03 -5.36
N VAL A 265 9.28 -13.71 -6.32
CA VAL A 265 9.05 -13.91 -7.76
C VAL A 265 9.21 -15.37 -8.15
N ALA A 266 10.35 -15.98 -7.80
CA ALA A 266 10.73 -17.30 -8.27
C ALA A 266 9.86 -18.43 -7.68
N GLN A 267 9.33 -18.25 -6.49
CA GLN A 267 8.49 -19.24 -5.82
C GLN A 267 7.03 -18.82 -5.78
N LEU A 268 6.68 -17.73 -5.08
CA LEU A 268 5.26 -17.41 -4.86
C LEU A 268 4.55 -16.91 -6.11
N MET A 269 5.14 -16.00 -6.88
CA MET A 269 4.52 -15.54 -8.12
C MET A 269 4.46 -16.65 -9.15
N ARG A 270 5.51 -17.48 -9.26
CA ARG A 270 5.52 -18.66 -10.12
C ARG A 270 4.37 -19.60 -9.83
N ASP A 271 4.12 -19.90 -8.55
CA ASP A 271 3.20 -20.97 -8.12
C ASP A 271 1.76 -20.47 -7.96
N LEU A 272 1.54 -19.25 -7.45
CA LEU A 272 0.22 -18.67 -7.17
C LEU A 272 -0.28 -17.74 -8.29
N GLY A 273 0.61 -17.07 -9.01
CA GLY A 273 0.31 -16.41 -10.27
C GLY A 273 -0.55 -15.14 -10.20
N SER A 274 -0.55 -14.38 -9.11
CA SER A 274 -1.33 -13.14 -8.97
C SER A 274 -0.68 -11.95 -9.69
N ILE A 275 -0.28 -12.13 -10.95
CA ILE A 275 0.35 -11.08 -11.77
C ILE A 275 -0.72 -10.20 -12.45
N PRO A 276 -0.54 -8.87 -12.57
CA PRO A 276 -1.38 -8.04 -13.40
C PRO A 276 -1.03 -8.25 -14.89
N SER A 277 -1.99 -8.01 -15.78
CA SER A 277 -1.70 -8.01 -17.21
C SER A 277 -0.70 -6.91 -17.59
N PRO A 278 0.12 -7.09 -18.65
CA PRO A 278 0.99 -6.02 -19.15
C PRO A 278 0.23 -4.75 -19.55
N HIS A 279 -1.01 -4.89 -20.00
CA HIS A 279 -1.87 -3.75 -20.28
C HIS A 279 -2.20 -2.94 -19.02
N ASN A 280 -2.55 -3.61 -17.92
CA ASN A 280 -2.80 -2.93 -16.63
C ASN A 280 -1.53 -2.27 -16.09
N ALA A 281 -0.36 -2.92 -16.25
CA ALA A 281 0.92 -2.33 -15.89
C ALA A 281 1.22 -1.06 -16.72
N PHE A 282 0.90 -1.07 -18.01
CA PHE A 282 1.02 0.11 -18.86
C PHE A 282 0.10 1.26 -18.41
N LEU A 283 -1.18 0.99 -18.08
CA LEU A 283 -2.10 2.00 -17.53
C LEU A 283 -1.55 2.57 -16.21
N LEU A 284 -1.04 1.71 -15.33
CA LEU A 284 -0.38 2.13 -14.09
C LEU A 284 0.82 3.03 -14.37
N ASN A 285 1.64 2.73 -15.40
CA ASN A 285 2.76 3.59 -15.77
C ASN A 285 2.29 5.00 -16.13
N LEU A 286 1.21 5.13 -16.90
CA LEU A 286 0.63 6.44 -17.23
C LEU A 286 0.17 7.21 -15.98
N GLY A 287 -0.44 6.50 -15.02
CA GLY A 287 -0.82 7.08 -13.73
C GLY A 287 0.40 7.57 -12.93
N LEU A 288 1.47 6.77 -12.89
CA LEU A 288 2.71 7.12 -12.19
C LEU A 288 3.40 8.36 -12.76
N GLU A 289 3.34 8.58 -14.08
CA GLU A 289 3.98 9.74 -14.72
C GLU A 289 3.49 11.08 -14.17
N THR A 290 2.22 11.16 -13.76
CA THR A 290 1.61 12.37 -13.18
C THR A 290 1.41 12.32 -11.68
N LEU A 291 1.85 11.25 -11.01
CA LEU A 291 1.58 11.01 -9.60
C LEU A 291 2.01 12.19 -8.70
N HIS A 292 3.21 12.72 -8.93
CA HIS A 292 3.75 13.84 -8.14
C HIS A 292 2.91 15.14 -8.25
N LEU A 293 2.32 15.39 -9.42
CA LEU A 293 1.43 16.55 -9.64
C LEU A 293 0.06 16.32 -8.99
N ARG A 294 -0.48 15.11 -9.15
CA ARG A 294 -1.79 14.77 -8.60
C ARG A 294 -1.78 14.76 -7.08
N MET A 295 -0.74 14.18 -6.45
CA MET A 295 -0.64 14.16 -4.99
C MET A 295 -0.62 15.56 -4.39
N ALA A 296 0.12 16.49 -4.98
CA ALA A 296 0.12 17.90 -4.54
C ALA A 296 -1.28 18.51 -4.59
N ARG A 297 -2.02 18.32 -5.70
CA ARG A 297 -3.37 18.84 -5.87
C ARG A 297 -4.38 18.16 -4.93
N HIS A 298 -4.29 16.84 -4.74
CA HIS A 298 -5.14 16.12 -3.76
C HIS A 298 -4.96 16.70 -2.36
N CYS A 299 -3.72 16.90 -1.91
CA CYS A 299 -3.43 17.44 -0.58
C CYS A 299 -3.91 18.89 -0.44
N GLU A 300 -3.69 19.73 -1.46
CA GLU A 300 -4.17 21.13 -1.47
C GLU A 300 -5.69 21.21 -1.35
N ASN A 301 -6.41 20.45 -2.17
CA ASN A 301 -7.86 20.42 -2.14
C ASN A 301 -8.40 19.87 -0.82
N ALA A 302 -7.82 18.77 -0.33
CA ALA A 302 -8.22 18.16 0.93
C ALA A 302 -8.01 19.10 2.12
N GLN A 303 -6.88 19.81 2.18
CA GLN A 303 -6.61 20.79 3.23
C GLN A 303 -7.71 21.87 3.30
N LYS A 304 -8.04 22.49 2.15
CA LYS A 304 -9.07 23.54 2.08
C LYS A 304 -10.46 23.02 2.48
N ILE A 305 -10.79 21.79 2.08
CA ILE A 305 -12.08 21.18 2.44
C ILE A 305 -12.12 20.81 3.92
N ALA A 306 -11.03 20.26 4.48
CA ALA A 306 -10.94 19.94 5.89
C ALA A 306 -11.07 21.21 6.77
N GLU A 307 -10.37 22.29 6.43
CA GLU A 307 -10.49 23.57 7.11
C GLU A 307 -11.91 24.17 7.03
N PHE A 308 -12.58 24.00 5.89
CA PHE A 308 -13.99 24.43 5.74
C PHE A 308 -14.92 23.59 6.63
N LEU A 309 -14.74 22.26 6.64
CA LEU A 309 -15.57 21.37 7.45
C LEU A 309 -15.34 21.57 8.95
N GLU A 310 -14.09 21.80 9.39
CA GLU A 310 -13.76 22.07 10.79
C GLU A 310 -14.47 23.34 11.33
N GLN A 311 -14.72 24.34 10.47
CA GLN A 311 -15.36 25.61 10.82
C GLN A 311 -16.90 25.58 10.71
N ASP A 312 -17.49 24.55 10.08
CA ASP A 312 -18.94 24.48 9.89
C ASP A 312 -19.64 23.94 11.14
N GLU A 313 -20.58 24.72 11.69
CA GLU A 313 -21.27 24.37 12.94
C GLU A 313 -22.13 23.10 12.88
N ARG A 314 -22.42 22.56 11.71
CA ARG A 314 -23.14 21.30 11.48
C ARG A 314 -22.23 20.07 11.54
N VAL A 315 -20.92 20.28 11.43
CA VAL A 315 -19.92 19.23 11.55
C VAL A 315 -19.60 19.01 13.03
N ALA A 316 -19.54 17.75 13.44
CA ALA A 316 -19.24 17.36 14.83
C ALA A 316 -17.73 17.19 15.05
N TRP A 317 -17.06 16.60 14.07
CA TRP A 317 -15.62 16.32 14.10
C TRP A 317 -15.07 16.12 12.69
N VAL A 318 -13.77 16.36 12.51
CA VAL A 318 -13.03 16.10 11.27
C VAL A 318 -11.71 15.43 11.64
N HIS A 319 -11.38 14.32 10.97
CA HIS A 319 -10.06 13.67 11.02
C HIS A 319 -9.36 13.85 9.68
N TYR A 320 -8.37 14.70 9.69
CA TYR A 320 -7.44 14.94 8.59
C TYR A 320 -6.11 15.42 9.17
N SER A 321 -5.08 14.63 9.02
CA SER A 321 -3.78 14.87 9.68
C SER A 321 -3.07 16.16 9.25
N GLY A 322 -3.55 16.85 8.19
CA GLY A 322 -3.13 18.19 7.82
C GLY A 322 -3.71 19.32 8.68
N LEU A 323 -4.76 19.07 9.47
CA LEU A 323 -5.32 20.04 10.41
C LEU A 323 -4.47 20.12 11.67
N LYS A 324 -4.19 21.34 12.16
CA LYS A 324 -3.34 21.56 13.35
C LYS A 324 -3.92 20.98 14.64
N ASN A 325 -5.23 20.86 14.71
CA ASN A 325 -5.94 20.34 15.88
C ASN A 325 -6.18 18.82 15.81
N ASP A 326 -5.81 18.16 14.70
CA ASP A 326 -5.93 16.73 14.55
C ASP A 326 -4.86 16.00 15.39
N GLU A 327 -5.26 14.92 16.08
CA GLU A 327 -4.35 14.14 16.94
C GLU A 327 -3.16 13.54 16.18
N ALA A 328 -3.32 13.26 14.87
CA ALA A 328 -2.27 12.73 14.03
C ALA A 328 -1.33 13.82 13.44
N HIS A 329 -1.60 15.12 13.68
CA HIS A 329 -0.86 16.21 13.05
C HIS A 329 0.65 16.16 13.29
N THR A 330 1.08 15.93 14.53
CA THR A 330 2.50 15.85 14.88
C THR A 330 3.23 14.72 14.14
N LEU A 331 2.59 13.56 13.98
CA LEU A 331 3.15 12.47 13.19
C LEU A 331 3.13 12.78 11.69
N ALA A 332 2.11 13.48 11.23
CA ALA A 332 2.03 13.93 9.84
C ALA A 332 3.13 14.94 9.50
N GLU A 333 3.42 15.93 10.35
CA GLU A 333 4.54 16.84 10.15
C GLU A 333 5.88 16.09 10.04
N LYS A 334 6.05 15.02 10.82
CA LYS A 334 7.26 14.21 10.80
C LYS A 334 7.37 13.34 9.55
N TYR A 335 6.33 12.54 9.23
CA TYR A 335 6.40 11.49 8.21
C TYR A 335 5.91 11.94 6.83
N LEU A 336 5.12 13.00 6.75
CA LEU A 336 4.41 13.45 5.56
C LEU A 336 4.74 14.91 5.18
N PRO A 337 6.03 15.28 5.03
CA PRO A 337 6.44 16.68 4.86
C PRO A 337 5.92 17.33 3.57
N ASN A 338 5.45 16.53 2.60
CA ASN A 338 4.90 17.02 1.33
C ASN A 338 3.36 17.06 1.31
N GLY A 339 2.71 16.87 2.45
CA GLY A 339 1.26 16.76 2.61
C GLY A 339 0.81 15.34 2.96
N SER A 340 -0.38 15.20 3.50
CA SER A 340 -0.95 13.94 3.94
C SER A 340 -1.40 13.06 2.76
N CYS A 341 -2.66 13.22 2.38
CA CYS A 341 -3.29 12.59 1.21
C CYS A 341 -4.59 13.34 0.88
N GLY A 342 -5.39 12.83 -0.03
CA GLY A 342 -6.71 13.40 -0.35
C GLY A 342 -7.86 12.77 0.45
N VAL A 343 -7.60 11.89 1.41
CA VAL A 343 -8.65 11.19 2.17
C VAL A 343 -8.79 11.80 3.56
N MET A 344 -10.04 12.03 3.95
CA MET A 344 -10.40 12.47 5.30
C MET A 344 -11.65 11.73 5.78
N ALA A 345 -11.87 11.74 7.09
CA ALA A 345 -13.09 11.28 7.73
C ALA A 345 -13.71 12.42 8.52
N PHE A 346 -15.04 12.52 8.54
CA PHE A 346 -15.76 13.50 9.36
C PHE A 346 -17.13 12.96 9.78
N GLY A 347 -17.66 13.52 10.85
CA GLY A 347 -19.01 13.25 11.32
C GLY A 347 -19.86 14.50 11.35
N LEU A 348 -21.17 14.34 11.10
CA LEU A 348 -22.15 15.43 11.19
C LEU A 348 -22.89 15.39 12.54
N LYS A 349 -23.29 16.54 13.05
CA LYS A 349 -24.19 16.62 14.20
C LYS A 349 -25.54 16.04 13.82
N GLY A 350 -25.96 14.99 14.50
CA GLY A 350 -27.22 14.30 14.24
C GLY A 350 -27.09 12.79 14.33
N THR A 351 -27.76 12.12 13.42
CA THR A 351 -27.85 10.66 13.38
C THR A 351 -27.27 10.09 12.08
N ARG A 352 -27.28 8.76 11.94
CA ARG A 352 -26.95 8.09 10.68
C ARG A 352 -27.75 8.62 9.48
N GLU A 353 -29.06 8.94 9.72
CA GLU A 353 -29.94 9.50 8.68
C GLU A 353 -29.48 10.87 8.22
N THR A 354 -28.87 11.70 9.09
CA THR A 354 -28.26 12.98 8.73
C THR A 354 -27.09 12.78 7.77
N ALA A 355 -26.21 11.81 8.04
CA ALA A 355 -25.11 11.46 7.16
C ALA A 355 -25.60 10.96 5.79
N VAL A 356 -26.61 10.10 5.76
CA VAL A 356 -27.22 9.59 4.53
C VAL A 356 -27.85 10.76 3.74
N LYS A 357 -28.62 11.62 4.38
CA LYS A 357 -29.28 12.75 3.74
C LYS A 357 -28.26 13.74 3.13
N PHE A 358 -27.15 14.00 3.83
CA PHE A 358 -26.05 14.80 3.32
C PHE A 358 -25.48 14.18 2.04
N MET A 359 -25.11 12.87 2.09
CA MET A 359 -24.52 12.18 0.95
C MET A 359 -25.47 12.12 -0.26
N ASP A 360 -26.75 11.84 -0.04
CA ASP A 360 -27.77 11.79 -1.10
C ASP A 360 -28.04 13.18 -1.71
N SER A 361 -27.65 14.25 -1.02
CA SER A 361 -27.79 15.64 -1.49
C SER A 361 -26.61 16.12 -2.35
N LEU A 362 -25.48 15.37 -2.37
CA LEU A 362 -24.33 15.70 -3.21
C LEU A 362 -24.69 15.55 -4.70
N LYS A 363 -24.15 16.43 -5.54
CA LYS A 363 -24.44 16.50 -6.98
C LYS A 363 -23.22 16.24 -7.84
N LEU A 364 -22.04 16.62 -7.36
CA LEU A 364 -20.75 16.46 -8.03
C LEU A 364 -19.98 15.28 -7.44
N ILE A 365 -19.88 15.21 -6.12
CA ILE A 365 -19.15 14.15 -5.40
C ILE A 365 -19.97 12.87 -5.42
N SER A 366 -19.40 11.80 -5.97
CA SER A 366 -20.10 10.52 -6.19
C SER A 366 -20.05 9.58 -4.98
N ILE A 367 -21.14 8.86 -4.73
CA ILE A 367 -21.17 7.77 -3.75
C ILE A 367 -20.62 6.50 -4.41
N VAL A 368 -19.38 6.12 -4.06
CA VAL A 368 -18.74 4.89 -4.57
C VAL A 368 -17.88 4.25 -3.50
N THR A 369 -17.66 2.94 -3.61
CA THR A 369 -16.78 2.19 -2.69
C THR A 369 -15.29 2.49 -2.91
N HIS A 370 -14.93 3.08 -4.05
CA HIS A 370 -13.57 3.45 -4.40
C HIS A 370 -13.04 4.61 -3.53
N VAL A 371 -11.76 4.90 -3.62
CA VAL A 371 -11.05 5.96 -2.90
C VAL A 371 -9.76 6.29 -3.64
N ALA A 372 -9.29 7.52 -3.53
CA ALA A 372 -7.96 7.90 -4.00
C ALA A 372 -7.78 7.84 -5.54
N ASP A 373 -8.72 8.44 -6.27
CA ASP A 373 -8.59 8.72 -7.71
C ASP A 373 -8.80 10.21 -8.01
N ALA A 374 -8.69 10.57 -9.27
CA ALA A 374 -8.81 11.96 -9.73
C ALA A 374 -10.17 12.59 -9.43
N ARG A 375 -11.21 11.79 -9.23
CA ARG A 375 -12.59 12.26 -8.92
C ARG A 375 -12.88 12.15 -7.44
N SER A 376 -13.55 13.17 -6.92
CA SER A 376 -14.02 13.17 -5.54
C SER A 376 -15.12 12.13 -5.34
N CYS A 377 -15.04 11.39 -4.24
CA CYS A 377 -16.05 10.40 -3.88
C CYS A 377 -16.24 10.29 -2.37
N VAL A 378 -17.40 9.80 -1.97
CA VAL A 378 -17.82 9.69 -0.58
C VAL A 378 -18.34 8.30 -0.27
N LEU A 379 -18.13 7.85 0.97
CA LEU A 379 -18.62 6.59 1.50
C LEU A 379 -19.02 6.74 2.95
N HIS A 380 -20.13 6.14 3.36
CA HIS A 380 -20.55 5.99 4.74
C HIS A 380 -20.38 4.52 5.17
N PRO A 381 -19.30 4.15 5.89
CA PRO A 381 -19.00 2.76 6.19
C PRO A 381 -20.14 2.03 6.90
N ALA A 382 -20.79 2.67 7.86
CA ALA A 382 -21.89 2.08 8.63
C ALA A 382 -23.11 1.68 7.77
N SER A 383 -23.38 2.38 6.66
CA SER A 383 -24.49 2.03 5.74
C SER A 383 -24.06 1.18 4.55
N HIS A 384 -22.76 1.03 4.29
CA HIS A 384 -22.23 0.33 3.11
C HIS A 384 -21.33 -0.86 3.50
N THR A 385 -20.05 -0.62 3.72
CA THR A 385 -19.05 -1.69 3.90
C THR A 385 -19.17 -2.44 5.22
N HIS A 386 -19.75 -1.85 6.25
CA HIS A 386 -19.92 -2.41 7.59
C HIS A 386 -21.41 -2.52 8.01
N ARG A 387 -22.34 -2.47 7.04
CA ARG A 387 -23.79 -2.45 7.34
C ARG A 387 -24.31 -3.67 8.13
N GLN A 388 -23.54 -4.74 8.22
CA GLN A 388 -23.86 -5.95 8.98
C GLN A 388 -23.55 -5.80 10.47
N LEU A 389 -22.80 -4.77 10.87
CA LEU A 389 -22.40 -4.52 12.25
C LEU A 389 -23.41 -3.63 12.96
N SER A 390 -23.65 -3.89 14.26
CA SER A 390 -24.35 -2.96 15.14
C SER A 390 -23.49 -1.72 15.42
N ASP A 391 -24.09 -0.64 15.94
CA ASP A 391 -23.35 0.56 16.30
C ASP A 391 -22.29 0.33 17.39
N GLU A 392 -22.49 -0.67 18.28
CA GLU A 392 -21.49 -1.10 19.26
C GLU A 392 -20.31 -1.79 18.57
N GLN A 393 -20.59 -2.74 17.69
CA GLN A 393 -19.59 -3.44 16.92
C GLN A 393 -18.80 -2.49 15.96
N LEU A 394 -19.46 -1.46 15.42
CA LEU A 394 -18.80 -0.42 14.63
C LEU A 394 -17.79 0.34 15.49
N ARG A 395 -18.16 0.78 16.70
CA ARG A 395 -17.24 1.48 17.62
C ARG A 395 -16.07 0.61 18.05
N GLU A 396 -16.32 -0.67 18.33
CA GLU A 396 -15.26 -1.65 18.63
C GLU A 396 -14.28 -1.85 17.46
N ALA A 397 -14.78 -1.72 16.22
CA ALA A 397 -13.98 -1.76 15.01
C ALA A 397 -13.32 -0.40 14.64
N GLY A 398 -13.40 0.61 15.52
CA GLY A 398 -12.84 1.94 15.27
C GLY A 398 -13.60 2.77 14.23
N VAL A 399 -14.85 2.40 13.91
CA VAL A 399 -15.69 3.08 12.92
C VAL A 399 -16.86 3.76 13.63
N ALA A 400 -16.86 5.09 13.69
CA ALA A 400 -17.99 5.82 14.24
C ALA A 400 -19.25 5.62 13.36
N PRO A 401 -20.46 5.43 13.95
CA PRO A 401 -21.69 5.22 13.19
C PRO A 401 -22.07 6.39 12.26
N ASP A 402 -21.58 7.59 12.55
CA ASP A 402 -21.76 8.83 11.78
C ASP A 402 -20.60 9.14 10.85
N LEU A 403 -19.57 8.28 10.77
CA LEU A 403 -18.38 8.50 9.98
C LEU A 403 -18.70 8.57 8.48
N ILE A 404 -18.37 9.69 7.87
CA ILE A 404 -18.34 9.88 6.42
C ILE A 404 -16.88 9.92 5.98
N ARG A 405 -16.47 9.02 5.10
CA ARG A 405 -15.15 9.06 4.46
C ARG A 405 -15.26 9.81 3.14
N LEU A 406 -14.54 10.91 3.02
CA LEU A 406 -14.42 11.70 1.80
C LEU A 406 -13.06 11.49 1.17
N SER A 407 -13.02 11.11 -0.09
CA SER A 407 -11.83 11.08 -0.93
C SER A 407 -11.88 12.25 -1.88
N VAL A 408 -11.04 13.24 -1.66
CA VAL A 408 -10.99 14.48 -2.42
C VAL A 408 -10.16 14.27 -3.68
N GLY A 409 -10.75 14.61 -4.82
CA GLY A 409 -10.13 14.54 -6.14
C GLY A 409 -9.32 15.80 -6.49
N ILE A 410 -9.05 15.94 -7.78
CA ILE A 410 -8.25 17.06 -8.33
C ILE A 410 -9.09 18.09 -9.09
N GLU A 411 -10.39 18.06 -8.93
CA GLU A 411 -11.34 19.04 -9.47
C GLU A 411 -11.02 20.45 -8.94
N ASP A 412 -11.68 21.48 -9.47
CA ASP A 412 -11.63 22.82 -8.88
C ASP A 412 -12.19 22.78 -7.46
N VAL A 413 -11.42 23.25 -6.50
CA VAL A 413 -11.80 23.18 -5.08
C VAL A 413 -13.05 24.00 -4.75
N ASN A 414 -13.31 25.09 -5.50
CA ASN A 414 -14.50 25.91 -5.27
C ASN A 414 -15.78 25.19 -5.69
N ASP A 415 -15.72 24.36 -6.74
CA ASP A 415 -16.84 23.54 -7.16
C ASP A 415 -17.13 22.45 -6.11
N LEU A 416 -16.08 21.82 -5.55
CA LEU A 416 -16.22 20.84 -4.47
C LEU A 416 -16.80 21.46 -3.20
N LEU A 417 -16.30 22.64 -2.79
CA LEU A 417 -16.83 23.39 -1.65
C LEU A 417 -18.28 23.81 -1.86
N ALA A 418 -18.65 24.23 -3.06
CA ALA A 418 -20.02 24.57 -3.40
C ALA A 418 -20.96 23.37 -3.27
N ASP A 419 -20.52 22.19 -3.74
CA ASP A 419 -21.30 20.95 -3.64
C ASP A 419 -21.48 20.51 -2.18
N ILE A 420 -20.40 20.52 -1.38
CA ILE A 420 -20.46 20.20 0.05
C ILE A 420 -21.38 21.18 0.78
N LYS A 421 -21.23 22.49 0.54
CA LYS A 421 -22.03 23.53 1.18
C LYS A 421 -23.53 23.39 0.86
N GLN A 422 -23.88 23.13 -0.40
CA GLN A 422 -25.29 22.93 -0.78
C GLN A 422 -25.86 21.65 -0.15
N ALA A 423 -25.07 20.58 -0.04
CA ALA A 423 -25.50 19.34 0.62
C ALA A 423 -25.71 19.54 2.15
N LEU A 424 -24.80 20.27 2.81
CA LEU A 424 -24.96 20.66 4.22
C LEU A 424 -26.21 21.51 4.45
N ASN A 425 -26.62 22.36 3.50
CA ASN A 425 -27.83 23.17 3.64
C ASN A 425 -29.13 22.37 3.53
N ASN A 426 -29.05 21.10 3.13
CA ASN A 426 -30.21 20.21 3.01
C ASN A 426 -30.44 19.33 4.25
N ILE A 427 -29.58 19.42 5.26
CA ILE A 427 -29.67 18.61 6.50
C ILE A 427 -30.11 19.42 7.69
#